data_91249e3c0ed75413a4077096386aee80
#
_entry.id   91249e3c0ed75413a4077096386aee80
#
_cell.length_a   1.000
_cell.length_b   1.000
_cell.length_c   1.000
_cell.angle_alpha   90.00
_cell.angle_beta   90.00
_cell.angle_gamma   90.00
#
_symmetry.space_group_name_H-M   'P 1'
#
loop_
_entity.id
_entity.type
_entity.pdbx_description
1 polymer ?
#
loop_
_entity_poly.entity_id
_entity_poly.type
_entity_poly.pdbx_seq_one_letter_code
_entity_poly.pdbx_strand_id
1 'polypeptide(L)'
;MFDDPNLVGYAGLVPALALAESAGLHELLGEQLSVESPNAVVKSVGVVAGMLAGADSIDDLDRLRHGGMDKLFDGIRAPSTYGSFLRSFTHGHVKQLDAVSSRLLARLTARAPGLLGGGTDPEGIGFVDLDDTIRQVHGYAKQAAAYGYNKTYGLNAMLAVISTPLAAPVIVASSLRKGNTASGKGSAAMLTRAVTTARKAGVTARLLGRADSAFYRHDLVAAMVKAGMWFSVTVRLNKAVTGAITRIPEEAWTPIQYPNAVWENDPSLPEGGYWVSDAEVAETCFVAFSSKKKAHRIRCRLVVRRVRRLQPKASDGTVQGELFAAYRHHGFITNSTLSTVAADQHHRGHAIIEQVIAELKDGPLAHLPSGKYTANAAWLAYAVTAFNLSRALGVLAGKLHARARAATIRDELIQLPGRIANHARNQIVHLPTDWPWEHAWQQMFDHTTRPPPALAA
;
A
#
# COMPACT_ATOMS: atom_id res chain seq x y z
N MET A 1 8.50 32.55 23.20
CA MET A 1 7.75 33.60 22.45
C MET A 1 7.57 33.10 21.02
N PHE A 2 6.45 33.44 20.38
CA PHE A 2 6.19 33.13 18.97
C PHE A 2 6.50 34.38 18.12
N ASP A 3 7.77 34.72 18.01
CA ASP A 3 8.25 36.00 17.50
C ASP A 3 9.30 35.89 16.36
N ASP A 4 9.71 34.68 15.97
CA ASP A 4 10.63 34.50 14.83
C ASP A 4 9.89 34.08 13.55
N PRO A 5 9.71 34.98 12.57
CA PRO A 5 9.03 34.69 11.32
C PRO A 5 9.90 33.92 10.31
N ASN A 6 11.10 33.52 10.69
CA ASN A 6 12.02 32.79 9.85
C ASN A 6 12.14 31.29 10.22
N LEU A 7 11.48 30.87 11.30
CA LEU A 7 11.46 29.48 11.68
C LEU A 7 10.57 28.65 10.75
N VAL A 8 11.05 27.48 10.35
CA VAL A 8 10.32 26.51 9.55
C VAL A 8 10.25 25.19 10.29
N GLY A 9 9.09 24.53 10.25
CA GLY A 9 8.90 23.24 10.92
C GLY A 9 9.13 22.02 10.02
N TYR A 10 9.21 22.22 8.72
CA TYR A 10 9.20 21.13 7.73
C TYR A 10 10.24 21.38 6.62
N ALA A 11 11.50 21.63 6.99
CA ALA A 11 12.57 21.90 6.01
C ALA A 11 12.77 20.73 5.03
N GLY A 12 12.46 19.48 5.43
CA GLY A 12 12.51 18.31 4.56
C GLY A 12 11.50 18.31 3.41
N LEU A 13 10.53 19.23 3.41
CA LEU A 13 9.68 19.43 2.23
C LEU A 13 10.45 20.04 1.05
N VAL A 14 11.59 20.71 1.27
CA VAL A 14 12.42 21.28 0.19
C VAL A 14 12.88 20.16 -0.76
N PRO A 15 13.64 19.13 -0.32
CA PRO A 15 14.01 18.01 -1.18
C PRO A 15 12.80 17.20 -1.66
N ALA A 16 11.72 17.08 -0.86
CA ALA A 16 10.53 16.34 -1.24
C ALA A 16 9.79 16.96 -2.44
N LEU A 17 9.62 18.28 -2.43
CA LEU A 17 8.97 18.98 -3.54
C LEU A 17 9.90 19.12 -4.75
N ALA A 18 11.21 19.24 -4.55
CA ALA A 18 12.20 19.17 -5.63
C ALA A 18 12.14 17.80 -6.36
N LEU A 19 12.00 16.69 -5.63
CA LEU A 19 11.78 15.38 -6.22
C LEU A 19 10.46 15.33 -7.00
N ALA A 20 9.37 15.83 -6.41
CA ALA A 20 8.07 15.85 -7.06
C ALA A 20 8.08 16.64 -8.36
N GLU A 21 8.73 17.82 -8.37
CA GLU A 21 8.89 18.67 -9.54
C GLU A 21 9.76 18.00 -10.60
N SER A 22 10.94 17.50 -10.22
CA SER A 22 11.86 16.80 -11.14
C SER A 22 11.28 15.51 -11.72
N ALA A 23 10.32 14.87 -11.02
CA ALA A 23 9.51 13.78 -11.55
C ALA A 23 8.33 14.26 -12.39
N GLY A 24 8.15 15.58 -12.55
CA GLY A 24 7.16 16.20 -13.41
C GLY A 24 5.75 16.28 -12.81
N LEU A 25 5.59 16.35 -11.48
CA LEU A 25 4.26 16.46 -10.86
C LEU A 25 3.51 17.70 -11.36
N HIS A 26 4.17 18.87 -11.43
CA HIS A 26 3.56 20.12 -11.89
C HIS A 26 3.10 20.02 -13.36
N GLU A 27 3.96 19.51 -14.24
CA GLU A 27 3.66 19.27 -15.66
C GLU A 27 2.46 18.33 -15.82
N LEU A 28 2.50 17.16 -15.16
CA LEU A 28 1.43 16.16 -15.23
C LEU A 28 0.08 16.70 -14.74
N LEU A 29 0.09 17.50 -13.67
CA LEU A 29 -1.12 18.15 -13.16
C LEU A 29 -1.63 19.21 -14.15
N GLY A 30 -0.74 20.04 -14.73
CA GLY A 30 -1.10 21.05 -15.72
C GLY A 30 -1.70 20.47 -16.98
N GLU A 31 -1.15 19.34 -17.47
CA GLU A 31 -1.60 18.69 -18.70
C GLU A 31 -2.88 17.84 -18.52
N GLN A 32 -3.03 17.18 -17.36
CA GLN A 32 -4.04 16.14 -17.19
C GLN A 32 -5.25 16.59 -16.37
N LEU A 33 -5.09 17.58 -15.46
CA LEU A 33 -6.13 17.96 -14.52
C LEU A 33 -6.89 19.19 -15.03
N SER A 34 -8.14 18.98 -15.47
CA SER A 34 -9.00 20.03 -16.03
C SER A 34 -9.96 20.67 -15.01
N VAL A 35 -9.66 20.56 -13.70
CA VAL A 35 -10.53 21.16 -12.67
C VAL A 35 -10.51 22.69 -12.80
N GLU A 36 -11.69 23.28 -12.93
CA GLU A 36 -11.87 24.72 -13.00
C GLU A 36 -11.65 25.37 -11.63
N SER A 37 -10.40 25.65 -11.32
CA SER A 37 -10.00 26.33 -10.09
C SER A 37 -8.73 27.14 -10.34
N PRO A 38 -8.69 28.43 -9.99
CA PRO A 38 -7.45 29.21 -10.10
C PRO A 38 -6.31 28.50 -9.36
N ASN A 39 -5.14 28.43 -9.97
CA ASN A 39 -3.95 27.81 -9.37
C ASN A 39 -4.16 26.32 -8.95
N ALA A 40 -4.89 25.53 -9.75
CA ALA A 40 -5.22 24.15 -9.45
C ALA A 40 -3.96 23.30 -9.20
N VAL A 41 -2.90 23.48 -9.99
CA VAL A 41 -1.61 22.81 -9.85
C VAL A 41 -0.98 23.10 -8.49
N VAL A 42 -0.85 24.37 -8.14
CA VAL A 42 -0.26 24.83 -6.87
C VAL A 42 -1.04 24.28 -5.68
N LYS A 43 -2.39 24.32 -5.74
CA LYS A 43 -3.24 23.74 -4.69
C LYS A 43 -3.07 22.21 -4.59
N SER A 44 -2.95 21.53 -5.71
CA SER A 44 -2.70 20.08 -5.72
C SER A 44 -1.38 19.73 -5.05
N VAL A 45 -0.31 20.45 -5.39
CA VAL A 45 1.02 20.29 -4.76
C VAL A 45 0.96 20.62 -3.27
N GLY A 46 0.24 21.67 -2.88
CA GLY A 46 0.05 22.03 -1.47
C GLY A 46 -0.67 20.94 -0.66
N VAL A 47 -1.68 20.26 -1.25
CA VAL A 47 -2.31 19.10 -0.58
C VAL A 47 -1.31 17.96 -0.39
N VAL A 48 -0.51 17.64 -1.41
CA VAL A 48 0.52 16.59 -1.32
C VAL A 48 1.58 16.96 -0.28
N ALA A 49 2.06 18.21 -0.27
CA ALA A 49 3.02 18.71 0.72
C ALA A 49 2.47 18.62 2.15
N GLY A 50 1.22 19.03 2.36
CA GLY A 50 0.56 18.90 3.67
C GLY A 50 0.47 17.44 4.13
N MET A 51 0.13 16.51 3.24
CA MET A 51 0.10 15.07 3.56
C MET A 51 1.48 14.52 3.90
N LEU A 52 2.53 14.95 3.21
CA LEU A 52 3.92 14.61 3.56
C LEU A 52 4.31 15.18 4.94
N ALA A 53 3.82 16.38 5.28
CA ALA A 53 3.98 16.98 6.59
C ALA A 53 3.08 16.37 7.69
N GLY A 54 2.25 15.38 7.34
CA GLY A 54 1.40 14.66 8.28
C GLY A 54 -0.03 15.18 8.40
N ALA A 55 -0.52 15.96 7.43
CA ALA A 55 -1.91 16.35 7.39
C ALA A 55 -2.82 15.15 7.11
N ASP A 56 -3.80 14.90 7.97
CA ASP A 56 -4.81 13.87 7.82
C ASP A 56 -6.23 14.45 7.62
N SER A 57 -6.36 15.76 7.74
CA SER A 57 -7.57 16.54 7.51
C SER A 57 -7.29 17.78 6.67
N ILE A 58 -8.35 18.47 6.21
CA ILE A 58 -8.20 19.73 5.48
C ILE A 58 -7.63 20.81 6.42
N ASP A 59 -8.02 20.78 7.67
CA ASP A 59 -7.58 21.80 8.65
C ASP A 59 -6.09 21.67 8.95
N ASP A 60 -5.54 20.44 8.93
CA ASP A 60 -4.11 20.20 9.13
C ASP A 60 -3.22 20.72 7.99
N LEU A 61 -3.78 21.06 6.84
CA LEU A 61 -3.02 21.75 5.78
C LEU A 61 -2.53 23.13 6.21
N ASP A 62 -3.07 23.64 7.33
CA ASP A 62 -2.59 24.86 7.98
C ASP A 62 -1.17 24.74 8.55
N ARG A 63 -0.68 23.50 8.74
CA ARG A 63 0.70 23.20 9.14
C ARG A 63 1.75 23.84 8.23
N LEU A 64 1.39 24.11 6.99
CA LEU A 64 2.29 24.73 6.01
C LEU A 64 2.32 26.27 6.10
N ARG A 65 1.55 26.89 7.01
CA ARG A 65 1.35 28.36 7.04
C ARG A 65 2.09 29.09 8.16
N HIS A 66 2.88 28.39 8.96
CA HIS A 66 3.54 29.03 10.09
C HIS A 66 4.97 29.48 9.79
N GLY A 67 5.41 30.49 10.52
CA GLY A 67 6.76 30.99 10.50
C GLY A 67 7.20 31.36 9.08
N GLY A 68 8.33 30.84 8.65
CA GLY A 68 8.92 31.09 7.34
C GLY A 68 8.52 30.12 6.24
N MET A 69 7.48 29.28 6.42
CA MET A 69 7.12 28.27 5.43
C MET A 69 6.70 28.88 4.08
N ASP A 70 6.04 30.04 4.09
CA ASP A 70 5.64 30.79 2.91
C ASP A 70 6.84 31.41 2.14
N LYS A 71 8.00 31.50 2.79
CA LYS A 71 9.26 31.93 2.16
C LYS A 71 9.97 30.80 1.42
N LEU A 72 9.66 29.55 1.79
CA LEU A 72 10.23 28.36 1.14
C LEU A 72 9.38 27.85 -0.02
N PHE A 73 8.06 28.07 0.06
CA PHE A 73 7.11 27.47 -0.88
C PHE A 73 6.07 28.50 -1.32
N ASP A 74 6.00 28.71 -2.62
CA ASP A 74 4.98 29.55 -3.21
C ASP A 74 3.60 28.88 -3.12
N GLY A 75 2.59 29.72 -2.91
CA GLY A 75 1.21 29.31 -3.12
C GLY A 75 0.57 28.49 -2.00
N ILE A 76 1.13 28.49 -0.80
CA ILE A 76 0.45 27.94 0.39
C ILE A 76 -0.87 28.70 0.60
N ARG A 77 -1.96 27.92 0.79
CA ARG A 77 -3.33 28.45 0.93
C ARG A 77 -3.93 28.06 2.28
N ALA A 78 -4.94 28.83 2.69
CA ALA A 78 -5.72 28.49 3.87
C ALA A 78 -6.52 27.18 3.70
N PRO A 79 -6.80 26.41 4.76
CA PRO A 79 -7.60 25.21 4.72
C PRO A 79 -8.95 25.38 4.01
N SER A 80 -9.64 26.48 4.20
CA SER A 80 -10.90 26.80 3.52
C SER A 80 -10.77 26.81 1.98
N THR A 81 -9.63 27.28 1.47
CA THR A 81 -9.32 27.30 0.03
C THR A 81 -9.11 25.89 -0.50
N TYR A 82 -8.37 25.05 0.22
CA TYR A 82 -8.20 23.64 -0.12
C TYR A 82 -9.52 22.87 -0.06
N GLY A 83 -10.35 23.13 0.95
CA GLY A 83 -11.67 22.56 1.08
C GLY A 83 -12.58 22.91 -0.09
N SER A 84 -12.59 24.17 -0.54
CA SER A 84 -13.34 24.62 -1.72
C SER A 84 -12.80 23.99 -3.00
N PHE A 85 -11.50 23.93 -3.16
CA PHE A 85 -10.81 23.27 -4.27
C PHE A 85 -11.18 21.79 -4.37
N LEU A 86 -11.08 21.02 -3.28
CA LEU A 86 -11.44 19.59 -3.28
C LEU A 86 -12.93 19.38 -3.61
N ARG A 87 -13.81 20.27 -3.15
CA ARG A 87 -15.24 20.20 -3.48
C ARG A 87 -15.57 20.51 -4.93
N SER A 88 -14.68 21.14 -5.71
CA SER A 88 -14.88 21.35 -7.15
C SER A 88 -14.65 20.10 -7.99
N PHE A 89 -14.05 19.04 -7.42
CA PHE A 89 -13.77 17.83 -8.18
C PHE A 89 -15.03 17.07 -8.58
N THR A 90 -15.01 16.59 -9.81
CA THR A 90 -15.97 15.64 -10.40
C THR A 90 -15.35 14.25 -10.45
N HIS A 91 -16.14 13.25 -10.84
CA HIS A 91 -15.62 11.89 -11.06
C HIS A 91 -14.57 11.86 -12.20
N GLY A 92 -14.74 12.65 -13.24
CA GLY A 92 -13.76 12.81 -14.33
C GLY A 92 -12.40 13.31 -13.83
N HIS A 93 -12.40 14.35 -12.97
CA HIS A 93 -11.18 14.89 -12.38
C HIS A 93 -10.46 13.88 -11.48
N VAL A 94 -11.20 13.02 -10.74
CA VAL A 94 -10.59 11.93 -9.96
C VAL A 94 -9.88 10.93 -10.89
N LYS A 95 -10.45 10.61 -12.05
CA LYS A 95 -9.79 9.75 -13.04
C LYS A 95 -8.55 10.39 -13.66
N GLN A 96 -8.56 11.69 -13.82
CA GLN A 96 -7.37 12.43 -14.24
C GLN A 96 -6.27 12.36 -13.18
N LEU A 97 -6.59 12.49 -11.88
CA LEU A 97 -5.62 12.29 -10.79
C LEU A 97 -5.09 10.85 -10.74
N ASP A 98 -5.93 9.84 -10.98
CA ASP A 98 -5.47 8.44 -11.12
C ASP A 98 -4.41 8.33 -12.24
N ALA A 99 -4.61 9.03 -13.36
CA ALA A 99 -3.67 9.04 -14.47
C ALA A 99 -2.37 9.78 -14.13
N VAL A 100 -2.47 10.92 -13.42
CA VAL A 100 -1.30 11.66 -12.90
C VAL A 100 -0.48 10.75 -11.97
N SER A 101 -1.12 10.13 -10.96
CA SER A 101 -0.43 9.25 -10.01
C SER A 101 0.29 8.08 -10.70
N SER A 102 -0.33 7.46 -11.71
CA SER A 102 0.26 6.36 -12.48
C SER A 102 1.50 6.80 -13.28
N ARG A 103 1.43 7.96 -13.94
CA ARG A 103 2.56 8.52 -14.72
C ARG A 103 3.67 9.01 -13.80
N LEU A 104 3.30 9.66 -12.70
CA LEU A 104 4.27 10.12 -11.71
C LEU A 104 5.06 8.96 -11.13
N LEU A 105 4.42 7.83 -10.77
CA LEU A 105 5.12 6.67 -10.25
C LEU A 105 6.17 6.16 -11.26
N ALA A 106 5.85 6.10 -12.55
CA ALA A 106 6.80 5.71 -13.59
C ALA A 106 8.00 6.67 -13.67
N ARG A 107 7.78 7.97 -13.51
CA ARG A 107 8.86 8.97 -13.47
C ARG A 107 9.65 8.92 -12.16
N LEU A 108 8.99 8.64 -11.03
CA LEU A 108 9.66 8.46 -9.73
C LEU A 108 10.61 7.26 -9.73
N THR A 109 10.28 6.15 -10.40
CA THR A 109 11.20 5.01 -10.50
C THR A 109 12.49 5.34 -11.26
N ALA A 110 12.42 6.25 -12.23
CA ALA A 110 13.61 6.75 -12.91
C ALA A 110 14.45 7.68 -12.02
N ARG A 111 13.83 8.44 -11.12
CA ARG A 111 14.49 9.36 -10.18
C ARG A 111 15.00 8.66 -8.92
N ALA A 112 14.36 7.57 -8.49
CA ALA A 112 14.71 6.75 -7.36
C ALA A 112 14.82 5.27 -7.80
N PRO A 113 15.92 4.85 -8.44
CA PRO A 113 16.04 3.53 -9.09
C PRO A 113 15.81 2.34 -8.16
N GLY A 114 15.97 2.50 -6.84
CA GLY A 114 15.68 1.47 -5.85
C GLY A 114 14.19 1.33 -5.49
N LEU A 115 13.30 2.20 -5.97
CA LEU A 115 11.89 2.25 -5.58
C LEU A 115 11.11 0.95 -5.92
N LEU A 116 11.49 0.29 -7.00
CA LEU A 116 11.00 -1.03 -7.39
C LEU A 116 12.18 -2.01 -7.55
N GLY A 117 13.13 -1.98 -6.61
CA GLY A 117 14.33 -2.80 -6.63
C GLY A 117 14.02 -4.30 -6.77
N GLY A 118 14.68 -4.98 -7.72
CA GLY A 118 14.41 -6.38 -8.09
C GLY A 118 13.19 -6.56 -9.01
N GLY A 119 12.49 -5.49 -9.38
CA GLY A 119 11.33 -5.54 -10.28
C GLY A 119 11.67 -5.82 -11.76
N THR A 120 12.94 -5.75 -12.12
CA THR A 120 13.45 -6.06 -13.48
C THR A 120 14.14 -7.41 -13.56
N ASP A 121 14.29 -8.13 -12.43
CA ASP A 121 14.90 -9.44 -12.41
C ASP A 121 14.00 -10.46 -13.14
N PRO A 122 14.49 -11.13 -14.22
CA PRO A 122 13.72 -12.11 -14.97
C PRO A 122 13.27 -13.31 -14.14
N GLU A 123 14.08 -13.72 -13.17
CA GLU A 123 13.79 -14.81 -12.23
C GLU A 123 13.03 -14.32 -10.97
N GLY A 124 12.93 -13.01 -10.82
CA GLY A 124 12.23 -12.38 -9.71
C GLY A 124 10.71 -12.42 -9.86
N ILE A 125 10.03 -12.22 -8.74
CA ILE A 125 8.56 -12.12 -8.69
C ILE A 125 8.19 -10.74 -8.15
N GLY A 126 7.38 -10.02 -8.93
CA GLY A 126 6.67 -8.83 -8.47
C GLY A 126 5.28 -9.22 -7.93
N PHE A 127 4.95 -8.81 -6.72
CA PHE A 127 3.68 -9.15 -6.08
C PHE A 127 2.69 -8.00 -6.23
N VAL A 128 1.53 -8.30 -6.80
CA VAL A 128 0.42 -7.33 -6.90
C VAL A 128 -0.68 -7.75 -5.92
N ASP A 129 -0.79 -7.03 -4.84
CA ASP A 129 -1.76 -7.29 -3.77
C ASP A 129 -2.98 -6.40 -3.93
N LEU A 130 -4.18 -6.98 -3.81
CA LEU A 130 -5.45 -6.26 -3.81
C LEU A 130 -6.14 -6.46 -2.48
N ASP A 131 -6.54 -5.34 -1.86
CA ASP A 131 -7.37 -5.36 -0.67
C ASP A 131 -8.20 -4.09 -0.57
N ASP A 132 -9.20 -4.10 0.33
CA ASP A 132 -10.02 -2.93 0.61
C ASP A 132 -10.22 -2.72 2.11
N THR A 133 -10.46 -1.47 2.44
CA THR A 133 -10.73 -1.11 3.83
C THR A 133 -11.87 -0.12 3.91
N ILE A 134 -12.70 -0.26 4.95
CA ILE A 134 -13.72 0.71 5.26
C ILE A 134 -13.14 1.76 6.19
N ARG A 135 -13.14 3.00 5.72
CA ARG A 135 -12.84 4.14 6.59
C ARG A 135 -14.12 4.64 7.23
N GLN A 136 -14.19 4.53 8.55
CA GLN A 136 -15.30 5.03 9.33
C GLN A 136 -15.46 6.55 9.14
N VAL A 137 -16.68 6.98 9.03
CA VAL A 137 -17.04 8.39 8.99
C VAL A 137 -18.15 8.67 9.99
N HIS A 138 -18.13 9.87 10.52
CA HIS A 138 -19.14 10.37 11.46
C HIS A 138 -20.12 11.29 10.72
N GLY A 139 -21.39 11.25 11.11
CA GLY A 139 -22.46 12.03 10.49
C GLY A 139 -23.05 11.38 9.23
N TYR A 140 -24.37 11.43 9.14
CA TYR A 140 -25.14 10.76 8.06
C TYR A 140 -25.14 11.52 6.73
N ALA A 141 -24.69 12.78 6.71
CA ALA A 141 -24.70 13.63 5.52
C ALA A 141 -23.55 13.36 4.52
N LYS A 142 -22.65 12.42 4.83
CA LYS A 142 -21.51 12.12 3.98
C LYS A 142 -21.94 11.28 2.77
N GLN A 143 -21.76 11.81 1.55
CA GLN A 143 -22.18 11.16 0.31
C GLN A 143 -21.53 9.78 0.14
N ALA A 144 -22.32 8.80 -0.26
CA ALA A 144 -21.93 7.40 -0.50
C ALA A 144 -21.47 6.63 0.75
N ALA A 145 -21.52 7.22 1.94
CA ALA A 145 -21.29 6.47 3.17
C ALA A 145 -22.44 5.46 3.40
N ALA A 146 -22.10 4.28 3.86
CA ALA A 146 -23.03 3.20 4.15
C ALA A 146 -22.36 2.20 5.10
N TYR A 147 -23.17 1.35 5.74
CA TYR A 147 -22.66 0.23 6.53
C TYR A 147 -22.02 -0.83 5.64
N GLY A 148 -20.75 -1.11 5.89
CA GLY A 148 -20.01 -2.16 5.20
C GLY A 148 -20.23 -3.55 5.80
N TYR A 149 -19.47 -4.54 5.27
CA TYR A 149 -19.54 -5.93 5.72
C TYR A 149 -19.16 -6.11 7.20
N ASN A 150 -18.30 -5.25 7.72
CA ASN A 150 -17.87 -5.21 9.13
C ASN A 150 -18.77 -4.36 10.04
N LYS A 151 -19.96 -4.00 9.56
CA LYS A 151 -20.94 -3.14 10.26
C LYS A 151 -20.42 -1.72 10.60
N THR A 152 -19.32 -1.29 10.00
CA THR A 152 -18.82 0.08 10.13
C THR A 152 -19.49 0.98 9.10
N TYR A 153 -20.03 2.11 9.56
CA TYR A 153 -20.55 3.15 8.66
C TYR A 153 -19.41 3.98 8.09
N GLY A 154 -19.25 3.98 6.78
CA GLY A 154 -18.12 4.64 6.16
C GLY A 154 -18.09 4.59 4.64
N LEU A 155 -16.89 4.88 4.10
CA LEU A 155 -16.57 4.72 2.69
C LEU A 155 -15.51 3.62 2.54
N ASN A 156 -15.56 2.93 1.42
CA ASN A 156 -14.64 1.83 1.15
C ASN A 156 -13.51 2.30 0.22
N ALA A 157 -12.27 2.16 0.65
CA ALA A 157 -11.07 2.41 -0.17
C ALA A 157 -10.49 1.08 -0.62
N MET A 158 -10.50 0.80 -1.94
CA MET A 158 -9.80 -0.34 -2.52
C MET A 158 -8.44 0.11 -3.03
N LEU A 159 -7.41 -0.67 -2.71
CA LEU A 159 -6.03 -0.43 -3.08
C LEU A 159 -5.49 -1.62 -3.88
N ALA A 160 -4.57 -1.32 -4.78
CA ALA A 160 -3.65 -2.28 -5.34
C ALA A 160 -2.22 -1.79 -5.09
N VAL A 161 -1.42 -2.60 -4.47
CA VAL A 161 -0.01 -2.31 -4.21
C VAL A 161 0.89 -3.26 -4.99
N ILE A 162 2.08 -2.80 -5.35
CA ILE A 162 3.14 -3.68 -5.83
C ILE A 162 4.27 -3.70 -4.82
N SER A 163 4.76 -4.90 -4.52
CA SER A 163 6.00 -5.12 -3.81
C SER A 163 6.95 -5.96 -4.64
N THR A 164 8.23 -5.65 -4.55
CA THR A 164 9.32 -6.34 -5.23
C THR A 164 10.31 -6.83 -4.18
N PRO A 165 11.23 -7.78 -4.49
CA PRO A 165 12.07 -8.41 -3.48
C PRO A 165 12.91 -7.45 -2.64
N LEU A 166 13.36 -6.34 -3.23
CA LEU A 166 14.34 -5.44 -2.61
C LEU A 166 13.74 -4.10 -2.14
N ALA A 167 12.46 -3.83 -2.38
CA ALA A 167 11.84 -2.54 -2.08
C ALA A 167 10.63 -2.66 -1.14
N ALA A 168 10.30 -1.55 -0.46
CA ALA A 168 9.03 -1.39 0.23
C ALA A 168 7.88 -1.27 -0.79
N PRO A 169 6.64 -1.66 -0.41
CA PRO A 169 5.51 -1.61 -1.33
C PRO A 169 5.16 -0.17 -1.72
N VAL A 170 4.73 0.01 -2.98
CA VAL A 170 4.14 1.25 -3.49
C VAL A 170 2.71 1.01 -4.00
N ILE A 171 1.88 2.05 -3.98
CA ILE A 171 0.50 1.94 -4.43
C ILE A 171 0.44 2.21 -5.93
N VAL A 172 -0.05 1.23 -6.69
CA VAL A 172 -0.14 1.30 -8.17
C VAL A 172 -1.53 1.61 -8.69
N ALA A 173 -2.57 1.42 -7.87
CA ALA A 173 -3.93 1.87 -8.17
C ALA A 173 -4.75 2.01 -6.88
N SER A 174 -5.72 2.91 -6.90
CA SER A 174 -6.66 3.11 -5.79
C SER A 174 -8.05 3.44 -6.31
N SER A 175 -9.06 3.29 -5.46
CA SER A 175 -10.42 3.71 -5.76
C SER A 175 -11.23 3.87 -4.48
N LEU A 176 -11.76 5.06 -4.24
CA LEU A 176 -12.80 5.22 -3.23
C LEU A 176 -14.12 4.66 -3.77
N ARG A 177 -14.89 3.97 -2.92
CA ARG A 177 -16.16 3.32 -3.28
C ARG A 177 -17.22 3.59 -2.22
N LYS A 178 -18.48 3.34 -2.56
CA LYS A 178 -19.56 3.38 -1.59
C LYS A 178 -19.29 2.38 -0.46
N GLY A 179 -19.62 2.73 0.79
CA GLY A 179 -19.30 1.96 1.98
C GLY A 179 -19.78 0.51 1.97
N ASN A 180 -20.92 0.21 1.37
CA ASN A 180 -21.49 -1.13 1.24
C ASN A 180 -21.11 -1.86 -0.08
N THR A 181 -20.09 -1.37 -0.78
CA THR A 181 -19.58 -2.07 -1.98
C THR A 181 -18.89 -3.36 -1.57
N ALA A 182 -19.28 -4.49 -2.16
CA ALA A 182 -18.62 -5.77 -1.93
C ALA A 182 -17.14 -5.70 -2.37
N SER A 183 -16.23 -6.24 -1.55
CA SER A 183 -14.77 -6.14 -1.74
C SER A 183 -14.32 -6.50 -3.15
N GLY A 184 -14.73 -7.64 -3.67
CA GLY A 184 -14.35 -8.06 -5.02
C GLY A 184 -14.98 -7.30 -6.18
N LYS A 185 -15.97 -6.40 -5.96
CA LYS A 185 -16.60 -5.64 -7.05
C LYS A 185 -15.60 -4.63 -7.64
N GLY A 186 -15.35 -4.71 -8.95
CA GLY A 186 -14.41 -3.84 -9.67
C GLY A 186 -12.93 -4.24 -9.54
N SER A 187 -12.61 -5.34 -8.86
CA SER A 187 -11.25 -5.82 -8.65
C SER A 187 -10.52 -6.15 -9.96
N ALA A 188 -11.20 -6.71 -10.95
CA ALA A 188 -10.60 -6.99 -12.27
C ALA A 188 -10.13 -5.71 -12.99
N ALA A 189 -10.94 -4.65 -12.96
CA ALA A 189 -10.56 -3.35 -13.52
C ALA A 189 -9.42 -2.70 -12.70
N MET A 190 -9.45 -2.83 -11.38
CA MET A 190 -8.36 -2.38 -10.50
C MET A 190 -7.06 -3.09 -10.83
N LEU A 191 -7.08 -4.42 -10.97
CA LEU A 191 -5.92 -5.22 -11.36
C LEU A 191 -5.34 -4.76 -12.70
N THR A 192 -6.19 -4.56 -13.71
CA THR A 192 -5.74 -4.09 -15.03
C THR A 192 -5.01 -2.76 -14.95
N ARG A 193 -5.54 -1.81 -14.16
CA ARG A 193 -4.85 -0.52 -13.92
C ARG A 193 -3.53 -0.73 -13.18
N ALA A 194 -3.54 -1.56 -12.14
CA ALA A 194 -2.34 -1.86 -11.33
C ALA A 194 -1.21 -2.46 -12.18
N VAL A 195 -1.53 -3.47 -12.99
CA VAL A 195 -0.56 -4.09 -13.91
C VAL A 195 -0.03 -3.09 -14.94
N THR A 196 -0.92 -2.29 -15.52
CA THR A 196 -0.53 -1.25 -16.48
C THR A 196 0.43 -0.24 -15.84
N THR A 197 0.14 0.20 -14.63
CA THR A 197 1.00 1.14 -13.88
C THR A 197 2.34 0.48 -13.53
N ALA A 198 2.35 -0.76 -13.04
CA ALA A 198 3.57 -1.49 -12.71
C ALA A 198 4.48 -1.67 -13.93
N ARG A 199 3.92 -2.06 -15.07
CA ARG A 199 4.68 -2.21 -16.33
C ARG A 199 5.24 -0.88 -16.84
N LYS A 200 4.46 0.21 -16.76
CA LYS A 200 4.94 1.56 -17.08
C LYS A 200 6.03 2.05 -16.14
N ALA A 201 5.99 1.63 -14.89
CA ALA A 201 7.03 1.92 -13.89
C ALA A 201 8.29 1.05 -14.05
N GLY A 202 8.37 0.22 -15.10
CA GLY A 202 9.57 -0.55 -15.45
C GLY A 202 9.62 -1.96 -14.86
N VAL A 203 8.56 -2.46 -14.22
CA VAL A 203 8.54 -3.83 -13.71
C VAL A 203 8.42 -4.82 -14.87
N THR A 204 9.44 -5.63 -15.09
CA THR A 204 9.48 -6.70 -16.11
C THR A 204 9.42 -8.09 -15.50
N ALA A 205 9.75 -8.24 -14.22
CA ALA A 205 9.62 -9.48 -13.45
C ALA A 205 8.23 -10.13 -13.63
N ARG A 206 8.16 -11.43 -13.40
CA ARG A 206 6.89 -12.17 -13.39
C ARG A 206 5.98 -11.63 -12.28
N LEU A 207 4.74 -11.32 -12.60
CA LEU A 207 3.78 -10.84 -11.61
C LEU A 207 3.00 -12.00 -11.00
N LEU A 208 2.83 -11.97 -9.68
CA LEU A 208 1.94 -12.82 -8.90
C LEU A 208 0.87 -11.94 -8.23
N GLY A 209 -0.37 -12.09 -8.67
CA GLY A 209 -1.51 -11.39 -8.05
C GLY A 209 -1.99 -12.13 -6.80
N ARG A 210 -2.11 -11.42 -5.66
CA ARG A 210 -2.56 -12.00 -4.40
C ARG A 210 -3.81 -11.27 -3.89
N ALA A 211 -4.74 -12.03 -3.32
CA ALA A 211 -5.94 -11.47 -2.73
C ALA A 211 -6.57 -12.44 -1.71
N ASP A 212 -7.33 -11.90 -0.78
CA ASP A 212 -8.07 -12.65 0.20
C ASP A 212 -9.34 -13.32 -0.37
N SER A 213 -10.08 -14.01 0.47
CA SER A 213 -11.30 -14.74 0.08
C SER A 213 -12.47 -13.85 -0.33
N ALA A 214 -12.49 -12.59 0.04
CA ALA A 214 -13.51 -11.62 -0.38
C ALA A 214 -13.37 -11.25 -1.86
N PHE A 215 -12.16 -11.46 -2.40
CA PHE A 215 -11.82 -11.28 -3.80
C PHE A 215 -11.85 -12.59 -4.62
N TYR A 216 -12.28 -13.72 -4.06
CA TYR A 216 -12.44 -14.97 -4.79
C TYR A 216 -13.55 -14.86 -5.83
N ARG A 217 -13.20 -14.30 -6.99
CA ARG A 217 -14.11 -14.03 -8.11
C ARG A 217 -13.50 -14.45 -9.42
N HIS A 218 -14.36 -15.02 -10.28
CA HIS A 218 -13.96 -15.45 -11.62
C HIS A 218 -13.38 -14.29 -12.46
N ASP A 219 -14.02 -13.12 -12.46
CA ASP A 219 -13.58 -11.96 -13.24
C ASP A 219 -12.17 -11.48 -12.86
N LEU A 220 -11.82 -11.50 -11.57
CA LEU A 220 -10.49 -11.16 -11.11
C LEU A 220 -9.45 -12.21 -11.57
N VAL A 221 -9.70 -13.50 -11.29
CA VAL A 221 -8.74 -14.56 -11.65
C VAL A 221 -8.57 -14.68 -13.16
N ALA A 222 -9.65 -14.52 -13.92
CA ALA A 222 -9.58 -14.47 -15.39
C ALA A 222 -8.78 -13.26 -15.89
N ALA A 223 -8.88 -12.09 -15.23
CA ALA A 223 -8.07 -10.94 -15.56
C ALA A 223 -6.58 -11.17 -15.27
N MET A 224 -6.23 -11.86 -14.17
CA MET A 224 -4.83 -12.26 -13.88
C MET A 224 -4.28 -13.20 -14.95
N VAL A 225 -5.05 -14.21 -15.32
CA VAL A 225 -4.67 -15.17 -16.40
C VAL A 225 -4.49 -14.43 -17.73
N LYS A 226 -5.44 -13.55 -18.10
CA LYS A 226 -5.36 -12.76 -19.34
C LYS A 226 -4.14 -11.85 -19.37
N ALA A 227 -3.71 -11.35 -18.21
CA ALA A 227 -2.51 -10.51 -18.08
C ALA A 227 -1.21 -11.33 -18.06
N GLY A 228 -1.26 -12.64 -18.23
CA GLY A 228 -0.08 -13.52 -18.16
C GLY A 228 0.54 -13.62 -16.77
N MET A 229 -0.23 -13.35 -15.74
CA MET A 229 0.21 -13.36 -14.34
C MET A 229 -0.02 -14.73 -13.70
N TRP A 230 0.78 -15.02 -12.69
CA TRP A 230 0.38 -15.97 -11.69
C TRP A 230 -0.67 -15.35 -10.75
N PHE A 231 -1.49 -16.19 -10.16
CA PHE A 231 -2.44 -15.79 -9.13
C PHE A 231 -2.31 -16.65 -7.88
N SER A 232 -2.67 -16.09 -6.74
CA SER A 232 -2.73 -16.74 -5.44
C SER A 232 -3.90 -16.11 -4.65
N VAL A 233 -5.05 -16.77 -4.66
CA VAL A 233 -6.30 -16.22 -4.12
C VAL A 233 -6.88 -17.18 -3.08
N THR A 234 -7.06 -16.69 -1.85
CA THR A 234 -7.68 -17.47 -0.76
C THR A 234 -9.07 -17.95 -1.16
N VAL A 235 -9.39 -19.18 -0.85
CA VAL A 235 -10.72 -19.76 -1.05
C VAL A 235 -11.46 -19.92 0.28
N ARG A 236 -12.78 -19.75 0.25
CA ARG A 236 -13.60 -20.11 1.40
C ARG A 236 -13.83 -21.63 1.41
N LEU A 237 -13.75 -22.22 2.60
CA LEU A 237 -14.07 -23.64 2.79
C LEU A 237 -15.55 -23.87 2.49
N ASN A 238 -15.82 -24.50 1.37
CA ASN A 238 -17.14 -24.97 0.95
C ASN A 238 -17.08 -26.45 0.62
N LYS A 239 -18.22 -27.09 0.32
CA LYS A 239 -18.28 -28.55 0.04
C LYS A 239 -17.26 -29.00 -1.03
N ALA A 240 -17.04 -28.21 -2.09
CA ALA A 240 -16.10 -28.56 -3.14
C ALA A 240 -14.63 -28.50 -2.67
N VAL A 241 -14.29 -27.43 -1.94
CA VAL A 241 -12.95 -27.25 -1.36
C VAL A 241 -12.69 -28.27 -0.27
N THR A 242 -13.64 -28.47 0.66
CA THR A 242 -13.50 -29.48 1.72
C THR A 242 -13.36 -30.88 1.12
N GLY A 243 -14.19 -31.24 0.14
CA GLY A 243 -14.09 -32.53 -0.55
C GLY A 243 -12.81 -32.68 -1.40
N ALA A 244 -12.13 -31.60 -1.79
CA ALA A 244 -10.80 -31.67 -2.39
C ALA A 244 -9.73 -31.91 -1.32
N ILE A 245 -9.84 -31.27 -0.17
CA ILE A 245 -8.91 -31.43 0.97
C ILE A 245 -8.94 -32.88 1.50
N THR A 246 -10.12 -33.48 1.67
CA THR A 246 -10.24 -34.85 2.17
C THR A 246 -9.65 -35.92 1.24
N ARG A 247 -9.36 -35.58 -0.01
CA ARG A 247 -8.67 -36.47 -0.96
C ARG A 247 -7.15 -36.33 -0.96
N ILE A 248 -6.59 -35.39 -0.18
CA ILE A 248 -5.15 -35.27 -0.05
C ILE A 248 -4.66 -36.40 0.86
N PRO A 249 -3.78 -37.29 0.37
CA PRO A 249 -3.28 -38.38 1.19
C PRO A 249 -2.37 -37.84 2.32
N GLU A 250 -2.30 -38.56 3.44
CA GLU A 250 -1.59 -38.07 4.64
C GLU A 250 -0.10 -37.90 4.37
N GLU A 251 0.50 -38.71 3.56
CA GLU A 251 1.90 -38.66 3.17
C GLU A 251 2.26 -37.45 2.27
N ALA A 252 1.28 -36.77 1.72
CA ALA A 252 1.50 -35.59 0.89
C ALA A 252 1.69 -34.29 1.71
N TRP A 253 1.46 -34.34 3.02
CA TRP A 253 1.62 -33.18 3.88
C TRP A 253 3.08 -32.95 4.24
N THR A 254 3.57 -31.75 3.94
CA THR A 254 4.95 -31.33 4.21
C THR A 254 4.96 -30.34 5.37
N PRO A 255 5.70 -30.60 6.45
CA PRO A 255 5.84 -29.66 7.57
C PRO A 255 6.45 -28.35 7.12
N ILE A 256 5.95 -27.24 7.71
CA ILE A 256 6.50 -25.92 7.54
C ILE A 256 6.70 -25.25 8.89
N GLN A 257 7.79 -24.49 9.00
CA GLN A 257 8.04 -23.64 10.16
C GLN A 257 7.70 -22.19 9.83
N TYR A 258 7.16 -21.48 10.82
CA TYR A 258 7.00 -20.03 10.72
C TYR A 258 8.28 -19.34 11.21
N PRO A 259 8.70 -18.21 10.61
CA PRO A 259 9.91 -17.49 11.01
C PRO A 259 9.93 -17.05 12.48
N ASN A 260 8.77 -16.90 13.11
CA ASN A 260 8.59 -16.49 14.51
C ASN A 260 7.92 -17.59 15.34
N ALA A 261 8.07 -18.86 14.96
CA ALA A 261 7.57 -19.97 15.77
C ALA A 261 8.31 -19.98 17.12
N VAL A 262 7.55 -20.15 18.20
CA VAL A 262 8.09 -20.29 19.56
C VAL A 262 8.11 -21.77 19.92
N TRP A 263 9.25 -22.23 20.42
CA TRP A 263 9.35 -23.58 20.98
C TRP A 263 8.70 -23.61 22.38
N GLU A 264 7.74 -24.48 22.59
CA GLU A 264 7.10 -24.69 23.88
C GLU A 264 7.59 -26.05 24.45
N ASN A 265 8.21 -26.01 25.65
CA ASN A 265 8.69 -27.21 26.31
C ASN A 265 7.52 -28.03 26.84
N ASP A 266 7.44 -29.30 26.46
CA ASP A 266 6.50 -30.28 26.99
C ASP A 266 7.24 -31.58 27.28
N PRO A 267 7.60 -31.84 28.53
CA PRO A 267 8.34 -33.03 28.94
C PRO A 267 7.59 -34.34 28.67
N SER A 268 6.29 -34.29 28.40
CA SER A 268 5.48 -35.49 28.08
C SER A 268 5.66 -35.99 26.65
N LEU A 269 6.27 -35.16 25.79
CA LEU A 269 6.52 -35.49 24.39
C LEU A 269 7.93 -36.09 24.21
N PRO A 270 8.10 -37.04 23.25
CA PRO A 270 9.40 -37.68 23.00
C PRO A 270 10.51 -36.68 22.65
N GLU A 271 10.17 -35.53 22.02
CA GLU A 271 11.10 -34.49 21.63
C GLU A 271 11.25 -33.39 22.70
N GLY A 272 10.61 -33.55 23.88
CA GLY A 272 10.69 -32.59 25.00
C GLY A 272 9.93 -31.29 24.78
N GLY A 273 9.16 -31.16 23.72
CA GLY A 273 8.39 -29.99 23.40
C GLY A 273 7.87 -29.96 21.94
N TYR A 274 7.29 -28.85 21.56
CA TYR A 274 6.78 -28.66 20.19
C TYR A 274 6.86 -27.17 19.77
N TRP A 275 6.89 -26.95 18.46
CA TRP A 275 6.76 -25.61 17.95
C TRP A 275 5.29 -25.14 18.02
N VAL A 276 5.05 -24.04 18.71
CA VAL A 276 3.72 -23.40 18.75
C VAL A 276 3.46 -22.82 17.36
N SER A 277 2.70 -23.51 16.59
CA SER A 277 2.33 -23.28 15.19
C SER A 277 2.87 -24.32 14.19
N ASP A 278 2.90 -25.58 14.61
CA ASP A 278 3.07 -26.68 13.67
C ASP A 278 2.02 -26.59 12.58
N ALA A 279 2.50 -26.33 11.41
CA ALA A 279 1.68 -26.29 10.22
C ALA A 279 2.28 -27.17 9.14
N GLU A 280 1.42 -27.72 8.33
CA GLU A 280 1.80 -28.51 7.19
C GLU A 280 1.10 -27.98 5.95
N VAL A 281 1.73 -28.16 4.81
CA VAL A 281 1.19 -27.78 3.51
C VAL A 281 1.11 -28.97 2.58
N ALA A 282 0.03 -29.02 1.82
CA ALA A 282 -0.15 -29.99 0.75
C ALA A 282 -0.92 -29.34 -0.40
N GLU A 283 -1.00 -30.02 -1.54
CA GLU A 283 -1.75 -29.51 -2.68
C GLU A 283 -2.49 -30.61 -3.42
N THR A 284 -3.50 -30.19 -4.17
CA THR A 284 -4.22 -31.08 -5.09
C THR A 284 -4.68 -30.31 -6.32
N CYS A 285 -4.94 -31.05 -7.41
CA CYS A 285 -5.57 -30.47 -8.59
C CYS A 285 -6.98 -30.01 -8.28
N PHE A 286 -7.33 -28.81 -8.74
CA PHE A 286 -8.63 -28.21 -8.47
C PHE A 286 -9.21 -27.52 -9.71
N VAL A 287 -10.54 -27.52 -9.82
CA VAL A 287 -11.26 -26.76 -10.84
C VAL A 287 -12.05 -25.67 -10.15
N ALA A 288 -11.50 -24.46 -10.18
CA ALA A 288 -12.17 -23.31 -9.63
C ALA A 288 -13.36 -22.88 -10.51
N PHE A 289 -14.38 -22.28 -9.88
CA PHE A 289 -15.59 -21.78 -10.53
C PHE A 289 -16.36 -22.87 -11.31
N SER A 290 -16.43 -24.09 -10.75
CA SER A 290 -17.08 -25.25 -11.37
C SER A 290 -18.57 -25.05 -11.71
N SER A 291 -19.27 -24.13 -11.03
CA SER A 291 -20.65 -23.73 -11.34
C SER A 291 -20.79 -22.88 -12.62
N LYS A 292 -19.68 -22.40 -13.17
CA LYS A 292 -19.68 -21.63 -14.43
C LYS A 292 -19.70 -22.55 -15.65
N LYS A 293 -20.02 -21.99 -16.84
CA LYS A 293 -19.87 -22.70 -18.12
C LYS A 293 -18.45 -23.29 -18.25
N LYS A 294 -18.31 -24.42 -18.94
CA LYS A 294 -17.02 -25.15 -19.08
C LYS A 294 -15.86 -24.24 -19.51
N ALA A 295 -16.11 -23.30 -20.43
CA ALA A 295 -15.12 -22.32 -20.90
C ALA A 295 -14.66 -21.30 -19.85
N HIS A 296 -15.39 -21.15 -18.76
CA HIS A 296 -15.07 -20.23 -17.67
C HIS A 296 -14.53 -20.93 -16.41
N ARG A 297 -14.33 -22.23 -16.47
CA ARG A 297 -13.72 -23.00 -15.38
C ARG A 297 -12.20 -22.86 -15.46
N ILE A 298 -11.56 -22.68 -14.32
CA ILE A 298 -10.11 -22.51 -14.25
C ILE A 298 -9.50 -23.70 -13.57
N ARG A 299 -8.70 -24.49 -14.31
CA ARG A 299 -7.88 -25.55 -13.73
C ARG A 299 -6.68 -24.92 -13.04
N CYS A 300 -6.46 -25.31 -11.79
CA CYS A 300 -5.42 -24.75 -10.95
C CYS A 300 -5.00 -25.74 -9.86
N ARG A 301 -4.01 -25.38 -9.09
CA ARG A 301 -3.63 -26.06 -7.86
C ARG A 301 -4.48 -25.47 -6.72
N LEU A 302 -4.96 -26.30 -5.82
CA LEU A 302 -5.45 -25.93 -4.50
C LEU A 302 -4.33 -26.27 -3.52
N VAL A 303 -3.66 -25.24 -3.03
CA VAL A 303 -2.68 -25.38 -1.95
C VAL A 303 -3.41 -25.18 -0.63
N VAL A 304 -3.16 -26.09 0.30
CA VAL A 304 -3.82 -26.10 1.61
C VAL A 304 -2.76 -26.13 2.70
N ARG A 305 -2.90 -25.23 3.65
CA ARG A 305 -2.17 -25.27 4.93
C ARG A 305 -3.10 -25.78 6.00
N ARG A 306 -2.69 -26.79 6.76
CA ARG A 306 -3.35 -27.23 7.98
C ARG A 306 -2.53 -26.84 9.19
N VAL A 307 -3.19 -26.31 10.21
CA VAL A 307 -2.59 -25.93 11.49
C VAL A 307 -3.28 -26.74 12.56
N ARG A 308 -2.49 -27.42 13.39
CA ARG A 308 -3.01 -28.18 14.53
C ARG A 308 -3.72 -27.22 15.48
N ARG A 309 -4.94 -27.55 15.86
CA ARG A 309 -5.63 -26.79 16.91
C ARG A 309 -5.02 -27.19 18.24
N LEU A 310 -4.42 -26.19 18.91
CA LEU A 310 -4.10 -26.34 20.32
C LEU A 310 -5.42 -26.22 21.08
N GLN A 311 -5.74 -27.24 21.88
CA GLN A 311 -6.88 -27.13 22.78
C GLN A 311 -6.55 -26.13 23.88
N PRO A 312 -7.47 -25.22 24.25
CA PRO A 312 -7.31 -24.49 25.50
C PRO A 312 -7.29 -25.51 26.65
N LYS A 313 -6.27 -25.46 27.51
CA LYS A 313 -6.27 -26.20 28.76
C LYS A 313 -7.58 -25.89 29.50
N ALA A 314 -8.31 -26.92 29.91
CA ALA A 314 -9.47 -26.73 30.78
C ALA A 314 -9.03 -25.99 32.05
N SER A 315 -9.93 -25.20 32.64
CA SER A 315 -9.62 -24.41 33.85
C SER A 315 -9.13 -25.24 35.05
N ASP A 316 -9.29 -26.57 34.99
CA ASP A 316 -8.85 -27.56 35.96
C ASP A 316 -7.49 -28.21 35.63
N GLY A 317 -6.83 -27.79 34.54
CA GLY A 317 -5.53 -28.32 34.10
C GLY A 317 -5.61 -29.69 33.41
N THR A 318 -6.80 -30.29 33.25
CA THR A 318 -6.95 -31.57 32.53
C THR A 318 -6.94 -31.36 31.02
N VAL A 319 -6.06 -32.06 30.33
CA VAL A 319 -6.07 -32.14 28.87
C VAL A 319 -6.97 -33.33 28.51
N GLN A 320 -8.15 -33.05 27.96
CA GLN A 320 -9.00 -34.09 27.41
C GLN A 320 -8.29 -34.64 26.15
N GLY A 321 -7.75 -35.86 26.24
CA GLY A 321 -7.04 -36.50 25.16
C GLY A 321 -7.94 -36.62 23.94
N GLU A 322 -7.59 -35.95 22.83
CA GLU A 322 -8.24 -36.18 21.55
C GLU A 322 -7.69 -37.44 20.92
N LEU A 323 -8.59 -38.34 20.55
CA LEU A 323 -8.25 -39.54 19.75
C LEU A 323 -7.77 -39.15 18.35
N PHE A 324 -8.05 -37.92 17.89
CA PHE A 324 -7.68 -37.40 16.57
C PHE A 324 -7.27 -35.92 16.64
N ALA A 325 -6.18 -35.58 15.99
CA ALA A 325 -5.74 -34.18 15.88
C ALA A 325 -6.75 -33.36 15.06
N ALA A 326 -7.31 -32.30 15.67
CA ALA A 326 -8.20 -31.38 14.97
C ALA A 326 -7.37 -30.32 14.24
N TYR A 327 -7.52 -30.23 12.92
CA TYR A 327 -6.82 -29.25 12.09
C TYR A 327 -7.74 -28.11 11.68
N ARG A 328 -7.17 -26.90 11.61
CA ARG A 328 -7.74 -25.76 10.91
C ARG A 328 -7.10 -25.65 9.54
N HIS A 329 -7.92 -25.66 8.49
CA HIS A 329 -7.45 -25.58 7.12
C HIS A 329 -7.55 -24.16 6.57
N HIS A 330 -6.52 -23.74 5.84
CA HIS A 330 -6.47 -22.53 5.05
C HIS A 330 -6.09 -22.90 3.62
N GLY A 331 -6.95 -22.59 2.67
CA GLY A 331 -6.72 -22.94 1.27
C GLY A 331 -6.67 -21.74 0.36
N PHE A 332 -5.85 -21.81 -0.67
CA PHE A 332 -5.83 -20.86 -1.77
C PHE A 332 -5.63 -21.55 -3.11
N ILE A 333 -6.12 -20.93 -4.16
CA ILE A 333 -5.88 -21.42 -5.53
C ILE A 333 -4.72 -20.67 -6.16
N THR A 334 -3.93 -21.39 -6.96
CA THR A 334 -2.81 -20.81 -7.70
C THR A 334 -2.55 -21.54 -9.02
N ASN A 335 -2.00 -20.82 -10.01
CA ASN A 335 -1.44 -21.38 -11.24
C ASN A 335 0.08 -21.25 -11.28
N SER A 336 0.72 -20.86 -10.18
CA SER A 336 2.19 -20.75 -10.12
C SER A 336 2.84 -22.13 -10.23
N THR A 337 4.07 -22.17 -10.73
CA THR A 337 4.90 -23.37 -10.82
C THR A 337 5.85 -23.51 -9.62
N LEU A 338 5.69 -22.68 -8.61
CA LEU A 338 6.47 -22.73 -7.37
C LEU A 338 6.20 -24.05 -6.63
N SER A 339 7.16 -24.52 -5.83
CA SER A 339 6.90 -25.63 -4.90
C SER A 339 5.75 -25.28 -3.94
N THR A 340 5.10 -26.28 -3.37
CA THR A 340 3.96 -26.09 -2.45
C THR A 340 4.32 -25.19 -1.27
N VAL A 341 5.50 -25.40 -0.68
CA VAL A 341 6.03 -24.61 0.43
C VAL A 341 6.26 -23.15 0.00
N ALA A 342 6.93 -22.92 -1.15
CA ALA A 342 7.19 -21.58 -1.66
C ALA A 342 5.88 -20.86 -2.04
N ALA A 343 4.91 -21.56 -2.62
CA ALA A 343 3.61 -21.00 -2.94
C ALA A 343 2.86 -20.54 -1.68
N ASP A 344 2.88 -21.31 -0.58
CA ASP A 344 2.31 -20.91 0.71
C ASP A 344 3.04 -19.72 1.32
N GLN A 345 4.38 -19.73 1.29
CA GLN A 345 5.19 -18.62 1.80
C GLN A 345 4.85 -17.30 1.08
N HIS A 346 4.81 -17.33 -0.25
CA HIS A 346 4.45 -16.15 -1.03
C HIS A 346 2.99 -15.74 -0.84
N HIS A 347 2.06 -16.68 -0.68
CA HIS A 347 0.67 -16.37 -0.38
C HIS A 347 0.53 -15.63 0.96
N ARG A 348 1.21 -16.08 2.00
CA ARG A 348 1.22 -15.41 3.32
C ARG A 348 1.79 -13.99 3.27
N GLY A 349 2.74 -13.74 2.37
CA GLY A 349 3.29 -12.40 2.13
C GLY A 349 2.26 -11.37 1.67
N HIS A 350 1.01 -11.77 1.35
CA HIS A 350 -0.10 -10.84 1.07
C HIS A 350 -0.38 -9.86 2.22
N ALA A 351 -0.06 -10.21 3.46
CA ALA A 351 -0.21 -9.34 4.63
C ALA A 351 0.52 -7.98 4.49
N ILE A 352 1.43 -7.84 3.53
CA ILE A 352 2.13 -6.55 3.27
C ILE A 352 1.16 -5.42 2.90
N ILE A 353 0.01 -5.72 2.26
CA ILE A 353 -0.98 -4.69 1.92
C ILE A 353 -1.69 -4.15 3.17
N GLU A 354 -1.87 -4.99 4.21
CA GLU A 354 -2.45 -4.55 5.49
C GLU A 354 -1.57 -3.49 6.15
N GLN A 355 -0.23 -3.62 6.04
CA GLN A 355 0.70 -2.61 6.51
C GLN A 355 0.53 -1.29 5.74
N VAL A 356 0.40 -1.32 4.41
CA VAL A 356 0.16 -0.12 3.60
C VAL A 356 -1.16 0.55 3.98
N ILE A 357 -2.21 -0.24 4.21
CA ILE A 357 -3.51 0.25 4.67
C ILE A 357 -3.39 0.89 6.06
N ALA A 358 -2.65 0.26 6.98
CA ALA A 358 -2.40 0.80 8.31
C ALA A 358 -1.67 2.15 8.24
N GLU A 359 -0.59 2.24 7.46
CA GLU A 359 0.15 3.50 7.28
C GLU A 359 -0.71 4.64 6.70
N LEU A 360 -1.58 4.33 5.74
CA LEU A 360 -2.52 5.33 5.23
C LEU A 360 -3.55 5.76 6.30
N LYS A 361 -4.01 4.83 7.14
CA LYS A 361 -4.95 5.13 8.24
C LYS A 361 -4.31 5.91 9.37
N ASP A 362 -3.01 5.77 9.58
CA ASP A 362 -2.21 6.55 10.55
C ASP A 362 -1.79 7.92 9.99
N GLY A 363 -2.19 8.23 8.76
CA GLY A 363 -1.87 9.45 8.05
C GLY A 363 -3.06 9.94 7.21
N PRO A 364 -2.91 10.21 5.91
CA PRO A 364 -3.91 10.91 5.11
C PRO A 364 -5.29 10.25 5.04
N LEU A 365 -5.43 8.97 5.35
CA LEU A 365 -6.72 8.29 5.46
C LEU A 365 -7.21 8.14 6.89
N ALA A 366 -6.59 8.79 7.88
CA ALA A 366 -7.17 8.88 9.22
C ALA A 366 -8.57 9.52 9.16
N HIS A 367 -8.77 10.43 8.22
CA HIS A 367 -10.07 11.05 7.96
C HIS A 367 -10.43 11.04 6.47
N LEU A 368 -11.72 11.19 6.19
CA LEU A 368 -12.26 11.53 4.87
C LEU A 368 -12.94 12.90 5.04
N PRO A 369 -12.22 14.00 4.77
CA PRO A 369 -12.52 15.29 5.39
C PRO A 369 -13.73 16.03 4.79
N SER A 370 -14.30 15.56 3.66
CA SER A 370 -15.40 16.25 2.99
C SER A 370 -16.73 15.50 3.11
N GLY A 371 -17.84 16.22 3.11
CA GLY A 371 -19.18 15.64 2.89
C GLY A 371 -19.36 15.13 1.45
N LYS A 372 -18.63 15.70 0.48
CA LYS A 372 -18.76 15.35 -0.95
C LYS A 372 -17.90 14.13 -1.29
N TYR A 373 -18.49 13.14 -1.94
CA TYR A 373 -17.81 11.89 -2.31
C TYR A 373 -16.58 12.11 -3.21
N THR A 374 -16.73 12.93 -4.26
CA THR A 374 -15.64 13.18 -5.21
C THR A 374 -14.47 13.94 -4.60
N ALA A 375 -14.71 14.80 -3.62
CA ALA A 375 -13.66 15.46 -2.83
C ALA A 375 -12.86 14.46 -2.02
N ASN A 376 -13.53 13.49 -1.36
CA ASN A 376 -12.85 12.42 -0.64
C ASN A 376 -12.11 11.45 -1.59
N ALA A 377 -12.62 11.23 -2.79
CA ALA A 377 -11.93 10.43 -3.80
C ALA A 377 -10.68 11.14 -4.34
N ALA A 378 -10.71 12.47 -4.52
CA ALA A 378 -9.54 13.27 -4.84
C ALA A 378 -8.53 13.26 -3.68
N TRP A 379 -9.00 13.37 -2.43
CA TRP A 379 -8.16 13.25 -1.23
C TRP A 379 -7.40 11.92 -1.20
N LEU A 380 -8.06 10.79 -1.47
CA LEU A 380 -7.41 9.48 -1.57
C LEU A 380 -6.35 9.46 -2.68
N ALA A 381 -6.62 10.06 -3.85
CA ALA A 381 -5.65 10.10 -4.95
C ALA A 381 -4.39 10.92 -4.59
N TYR A 382 -4.56 12.04 -3.89
CA TYR A 382 -3.43 12.80 -3.34
C TYR A 382 -2.69 12.03 -2.25
N ALA A 383 -3.40 11.30 -1.40
CA ALA A 383 -2.78 10.44 -0.38
C ALA A 383 -1.88 9.36 -1.02
N VAL A 384 -2.32 8.75 -2.12
CA VAL A 384 -1.50 7.80 -2.90
C VAL A 384 -0.25 8.47 -3.47
N THR A 385 -0.39 9.69 -3.99
CA THR A 385 0.73 10.46 -4.52
C THR A 385 1.75 10.78 -3.42
N ALA A 386 1.31 11.27 -2.28
CA ALA A 386 2.16 11.57 -1.13
C ALA A 386 2.84 10.29 -0.57
N PHE A 387 2.11 9.18 -0.49
CA PHE A 387 2.65 7.90 -0.04
C PHE A 387 3.80 7.42 -0.94
N ASN A 388 3.59 7.40 -2.25
CA ASN A 388 4.61 6.95 -3.20
C ASN A 388 5.83 7.88 -3.23
N LEU A 389 5.59 9.19 -3.08
CA LEU A 389 6.68 10.17 -2.97
C LEU A 389 7.49 9.95 -1.69
N SER A 390 6.84 9.71 -0.54
CA SER A 390 7.51 9.35 0.71
C SER A 390 8.37 8.09 0.56
N ARG A 391 7.88 7.06 -0.16
CA ARG A 391 8.68 5.85 -0.46
C ARG A 391 9.92 6.16 -1.29
N ALA A 392 9.80 7.02 -2.31
CA ALA A 392 10.93 7.44 -3.13
C ALA A 392 11.98 8.22 -2.31
N LEU A 393 11.53 9.12 -1.42
CA LEU A 393 12.41 9.84 -0.50
C LEU A 393 13.17 8.89 0.41
N GLY A 394 12.50 7.90 1.00
CA GLY A 394 13.15 6.88 1.83
C GLY A 394 14.24 6.11 1.08
N VAL A 395 13.99 5.74 -0.18
CA VAL A 395 15.00 5.10 -1.03
C VAL A 395 16.21 6.01 -1.25
N LEU A 396 15.97 7.29 -1.55
CA LEU A 396 17.05 8.27 -1.79
C LEU A 396 17.80 8.64 -0.52
N ALA A 397 17.21 8.49 0.65
CA ALA A 397 17.84 8.68 1.96
C ALA A 397 18.75 7.51 2.39
N GLY A 398 18.74 6.39 1.65
CA GLY A 398 19.66 5.27 1.85
C GLY A 398 19.02 4.05 2.52
N LYS A 399 19.85 3.03 2.79
CA LYS A 399 19.40 1.68 3.17
C LYS A 399 18.51 1.64 4.42
N LEU A 400 18.79 2.48 5.42
CA LEU A 400 18.01 2.51 6.68
C LEU A 400 16.57 2.98 6.44
N HIS A 401 16.36 3.91 5.50
CA HIS A 401 15.06 4.50 5.21
C HIS A 401 14.34 3.86 4.02
N ALA A 402 15.05 3.09 3.18
CA ALA A 402 14.48 2.51 1.95
C ALA A 402 13.24 1.63 2.20
N ARG A 403 13.11 1.06 3.39
CA ARG A 403 11.94 0.25 3.79
C ARG A 403 11.20 0.83 5.01
N ALA A 404 11.56 2.05 5.42
CA ALA A 404 10.92 2.70 6.56
C ALA A 404 9.45 3.01 6.26
N ARG A 405 8.64 3.09 7.32
CA ARG A 405 7.25 3.52 7.23
C ARG A 405 7.16 5.00 6.88
N ALA A 406 6.03 5.41 6.30
CA ALA A 406 5.80 6.82 5.96
C ALA A 406 5.90 7.74 7.19
N ALA A 407 5.48 7.28 8.37
CA ALA A 407 5.63 8.02 9.63
C ALA A 407 7.11 8.26 9.97
N THR A 408 7.97 7.24 9.87
CA THR A 408 9.41 7.38 10.10
C THR A 408 10.05 8.38 9.13
N ILE A 409 9.72 8.28 7.84
CA ILE A 409 10.21 9.24 6.83
C ILE A 409 9.76 10.67 7.18
N ARG A 410 8.51 10.82 7.61
CA ARG A 410 7.99 12.12 8.04
C ARG A 410 8.74 12.65 9.25
N ASP A 411 8.87 11.85 10.31
CA ASP A 411 9.39 12.29 11.60
C ASP A 411 10.91 12.55 11.54
N GLU A 412 11.66 11.76 10.76
CA GLU A 412 13.12 11.83 10.70
C GLU A 412 13.64 12.74 9.58
N LEU A 413 12.91 12.87 8.47
CA LEU A 413 13.41 13.55 7.27
C LEU A 413 12.57 14.76 6.84
N ILE A 414 11.26 14.79 7.13
CA ILE A 414 10.37 15.89 6.69
C ILE A 414 10.16 16.92 7.79
N GLN A 415 9.85 16.47 9.02
CA GLN A 415 9.61 17.33 10.18
C GLN A 415 10.94 17.81 10.80
N LEU A 416 11.78 18.38 9.97
CA LEU A 416 13.05 18.94 10.36
C LEU A 416 12.90 20.44 10.57
N PRO A 417 13.08 20.95 11.79
CA PRO A 417 13.05 22.38 12.02
C PRO A 417 14.23 23.07 11.36
N GLY A 418 14.04 24.31 10.95
CA GLY A 418 15.10 25.12 10.38
C GLY A 418 14.85 26.58 10.58
N ARG A 419 15.85 27.41 10.28
CA ARG A 419 15.76 28.87 10.33
C ARG A 419 16.26 29.46 9.02
N ILE A 420 15.43 30.27 8.37
CA ILE A 420 15.77 30.95 7.13
C ILE A 420 16.66 32.16 7.46
N ALA A 421 17.76 32.28 6.75
CA ALA A 421 18.60 33.46 6.70
C ALA A 421 18.78 33.91 5.24
N ASN A 422 18.83 35.20 5.02
CA ASN A 422 19.13 35.79 3.71
C ASN A 422 20.59 36.28 3.72
N HIS A 423 21.42 35.77 2.80
CA HIS A 423 22.79 36.21 2.64
C HIS A 423 23.10 36.43 1.16
N ALA A 424 23.50 37.66 0.84
CA ALA A 424 23.95 38.08 -0.50
C ALA A 424 23.02 37.62 -1.66
N ARG A 425 21.70 37.82 -1.53
CA ARG A 425 20.63 37.37 -2.45
C ARG A 425 20.34 35.88 -2.47
N ASN A 426 21.04 35.10 -1.65
CA ASN A 426 20.75 33.67 -1.49
C ASN A 426 19.93 33.46 -0.21
N GLN A 427 18.97 32.57 -0.29
CA GLN A 427 18.22 32.09 0.86
C GLN A 427 18.92 30.85 1.39
N ILE A 428 19.29 30.85 2.66
CA ILE A 428 19.92 29.73 3.35
C ILE A 428 18.96 29.24 4.44
N VAL A 429 18.78 27.95 4.53
CA VAL A 429 18.06 27.32 5.63
C VAL A 429 19.08 26.67 6.55
N HIS A 430 19.25 27.21 7.74
CA HIS A 430 20.06 26.59 8.79
C HIS A 430 19.26 25.48 9.45
N LEU A 431 19.85 24.29 9.51
CA LEU A 431 19.29 23.11 10.14
C LEU A 431 19.94 22.87 11.51
N PRO A 432 19.33 22.09 12.42
CA PRO A 432 19.91 21.78 13.72
C PRO A 432 21.25 21.04 13.56
N THR A 433 22.23 21.39 14.37
CA THR A 433 23.48 20.61 14.51
C THR A 433 23.17 19.27 15.18
N ASP A 434 24.00 18.26 14.89
CA ASP A 434 23.90 16.93 15.49
C ASP A 434 22.55 16.25 15.30
N TRP A 435 21.87 16.54 14.16
CA TRP A 435 20.63 15.83 13.81
C TRP A 435 20.92 14.35 13.59
N PRO A 436 20.22 13.42 14.29
CA PRO A 436 20.56 11.99 14.25
C PRO A 436 20.57 11.39 12.85
N TRP A 437 19.78 11.95 11.93
CA TRP A 437 19.62 11.47 10.55
C TRP A 437 20.21 12.44 9.51
N GLU A 438 21.16 13.30 9.92
CA GLU A 438 21.80 14.30 9.04
C GLU A 438 22.33 13.67 7.77
N HIS A 439 23.08 12.57 7.87
CA HIS A 439 23.63 11.89 6.70
C HIS A 439 22.57 11.41 5.72
N ALA A 440 21.48 10.82 6.21
CA ALA A 440 20.37 10.36 5.38
C ALA A 440 19.64 11.53 4.73
N TRP A 441 19.44 12.61 5.48
CA TRP A 441 18.83 13.83 4.97
C TRP A 441 19.69 14.47 3.87
N GLN A 442 21.01 14.58 4.09
CA GLN A 442 21.94 15.14 3.11
C GLN A 442 21.98 14.29 1.84
N GLN A 443 22.02 12.97 1.97
CA GLN A 443 21.95 12.04 0.85
C GLN A 443 20.64 12.23 0.03
N MET A 444 19.52 12.31 0.70
CA MET A 444 18.22 12.60 0.08
C MET A 444 18.24 13.96 -0.65
N PHE A 445 18.72 15.02 0.01
CA PHE A 445 18.81 16.36 -0.55
C PHE A 445 19.66 16.38 -1.82
N ASP A 446 20.84 15.79 -1.78
CA ASP A 446 21.77 15.72 -2.92
C ASP A 446 21.15 15.02 -4.12
N HIS A 447 20.42 13.90 -3.89
CA HIS A 447 19.80 13.16 -4.97
C HIS A 447 18.57 13.88 -5.57
N THR A 448 17.87 14.69 -4.79
CA THR A 448 16.65 15.35 -5.24
C THR A 448 16.89 16.70 -5.91
N THR A 449 17.97 17.40 -5.54
CA THR A 449 18.31 18.75 -6.04
C THR A 449 19.30 18.74 -7.21
N ARG A 450 19.99 17.63 -7.46
CA ARG A 450 20.86 17.49 -8.65
C ARG A 450 20.02 17.35 -9.92
N PRO A 451 20.50 17.92 -11.05
CA PRO A 451 19.86 17.68 -12.33
C PRO A 451 19.78 16.16 -12.62
N PRO A 452 18.72 15.68 -13.30
CA PRO A 452 18.65 14.28 -13.67
C PRO A 452 19.88 13.88 -14.48
N PRO A 453 20.38 12.63 -14.33
CA PRO A 453 21.39 12.11 -15.23
C PRO A 453 20.84 12.24 -16.66
N ALA A 454 21.67 12.75 -17.57
CA ALA A 454 21.31 12.82 -18.98
C ALA A 454 20.86 11.43 -19.42
N LEU A 455 19.65 11.33 -19.98
CA LEU A 455 19.18 10.09 -20.59
C LEU A 455 20.24 9.71 -21.62
N ALA A 456 20.89 8.54 -21.43
CA ALA A 456 21.73 7.98 -22.46
C ALA A 456 20.86 7.82 -23.72
N ALA A 457 21.27 8.48 -24.82
CA ALA A 457 20.60 8.50 -26.10
C ALA A 457 20.53 7.11 -26.72
#